data_4ffa6bd8e7b71606e19e14eba3dba9da
#
_entry.id   4ffa6bd8e7b71606e19e14eba3dba9da
#
_cell.length_a   1.000
_cell.length_b   1.000
_cell.length_c   1.000
_cell.angle_alpha   90.00
_cell.angle_beta   90.00
_cell.angle_gamma   90.00
#
_symmetry.space_group_name_H-M   'P 1'
#
loop_
_entity.id
_entity.type
_entity.pdbx_description
1 polymer ?
#
loop_
_entity_poly.entity_id
_entity_poly.type
_entity_poly.pdbx_seq_one_letter_code
_entity_poly.pdbx_strand_id
1 'polypeptide(L)'
;KDYIENNELKLEKIINDYSNYAITIINNMVKDNLNKEDKEEILSETFFVIWKNKNKLDINKNLSSYIAGVTRNIVKEYLRKIRINYNICDYENILYSYDNIEILDTNIEEIKKIENRLNRMKEIDKKIFLEFYYSGKTIKDIAKEQNITTFSVKQRLYRIRNKIKKEGK
;
A
#
# COMPACT_ATOMS: atom_id res chain seq x y z
N LYS A 1 -4.52 8.39 -16.95
CA LYS A 1 -3.62 7.25 -17.28
C LYS A 1 -4.50 6.16 -17.86
N ASP A 2 -4.34 5.84 -19.15
CA ASP A 2 -5.10 4.78 -19.81
C ASP A 2 -4.48 3.43 -19.49
N TYR A 3 -5.15 2.67 -18.61
CA TYR A 3 -4.84 1.28 -18.32
C TYR A 3 -5.75 0.31 -19.10
N ILE A 4 -6.56 0.84 -20.03
CA ILE A 4 -7.38 0.05 -20.95
C ILE A 4 -6.99 0.42 -22.38
N GLU A 5 -6.83 -0.58 -23.23
CA GLU A 5 -6.70 -0.45 -24.67
C GLU A 5 -7.55 -1.55 -25.31
N ASN A 6 -8.36 -1.18 -26.32
CA ASN A 6 -9.25 -2.12 -27.01
C ASN A 6 -10.13 -2.96 -26.06
N ASN A 7 -10.60 -2.34 -24.97
CA ASN A 7 -11.38 -3.03 -23.91
C ASN A 7 -10.60 -4.07 -23.10
N GLU A 8 -9.27 -4.10 -23.20
CA GLU A 8 -8.41 -4.99 -22.42
C GLU A 8 -7.56 -4.22 -21.41
N LEU A 9 -7.34 -4.84 -20.25
CA LEU A 9 -6.50 -4.29 -19.18
C LEU A 9 -5.03 -4.40 -19.58
N LYS A 10 -4.33 -3.28 -19.65
CA LYS A 10 -2.87 -3.22 -19.82
C LYS A 10 -2.18 -3.63 -18.52
N LEU A 11 -2.11 -4.94 -18.27
CA LEU A 11 -1.53 -5.48 -17.04
C LEU A 11 -0.05 -5.09 -16.91
N GLU A 12 0.72 -5.18 -17.99
CA GLU A 12 2.14 -4.81 -18.00
C GLU A 12 2.36 -3.38 -17.52
N LYS A 13 1.54 -2.44 -17.97
CA LYS A 13 1.62 -1.05 -17.53
C LYS A 13 1.27 -0.90 -16.05
N ILE A 14 0.30 -1.66 -15.56
CA ILE A 14 -0.06 -1.66 -14.13
C ILE A 14 1.09 -2.24 -13.30
N ILE A 15 1.71 -3.33 -13.76
CA ILE A 15 2.87 -3.92 -13.10
C ILE A 15 4.00 -2.90 -13.03
N ASN A 16 4.36 -2.28 -14.14
CA ASN A 16 5.44 -1.28 -14.21
C ASN A 16 5.17 -0.07 -13.29
N ASP A 17 3.92 0.43 -13.27
CA ASP A 17 3.57 1.62 -12.49
C ASP A 17 3.41 1.34 -10.98
N TYR A 18 3.10 0.10 -10.57
CA TYR A 18 2.71 -0.21 -9.20
C TYR A 18 3.53 -1.29 -8.49
N SER A 19 4.49 -1.95 -9.14
CA SER A 19 5.33 -2.98 -8.50
C SER A 19 6.08 -2.41 -7.30
N ASN A 20 6.73 -1.26 -7.45
CA ASN A 20 7.46 -0.61 -6.35
C ASN A 20 6.55 -0.22 -5.18
N TYR A 21 5.32 0.19 -5.47
CA TYR A 21 4.34 0.48 -4.43
C TYR A 21 3.89 -0.79 -3.70
N ALA A 22 3.60 -1.87 -4.43
CA ALA A 22 3.21 -3.15 -3.84
C ALA A 22 4.35 -3.75 -3.00
N ILE A 23 5.59 -3.77 -3.51
CA ILE A 23 6.74 -4.29 -2.77
C ILE A 23 7.04 -3.48 -1.51
N THR A 24 6.83 -2.17 -1.54
CA THR A 24 6.96 -1.31 -0.34
C THR A 24 5.94 -1.73 0.73
N ILE A 25 4.68 -1.99 0.35
CA ILE A 25 3.67 -2.50 1.28
C ILE A 25 4.07 -3.86 1.84
N ILE A 26 4.54 -4.78 0.98
CA ILE A 26 5.00 -6.11 1.39
C ILE A 26 6.12 -5.96 2.42
N ASN A 27 7.18 -5.22 2.10
CA ASN A 27 8.33 -5.03 2.99
C ASN A 27 7.94 -4.44 4.34
N ASN A 28 7.06 -3.44 4.36
CA ASN A 28 6.58 -2.83 5.60
C ASN A 28 5.71 -3.77 6.45
N MET A 29 5.04 -4.74 5.83
CA MET A 29 4.20 -5.71 6.55
C MET A 29 4.98 -6.91 7.06
N VAL A 30 5.98 -7.38 6.32
CA VAL A 30 6.69 -8.62 6.64
C VAL A 30 8.07 -8.38 7.24
N LYS A 31 8.65 -7.19 7.03
CA LYS A 31 10.00 -6.84 7.45
C LYS A 31 11.02 -7.90 7.00
N ASP A 32 11.83 -8.40 7.93
CA ASP A 32 12.85 -9.42 7.70
C ASP A 32 12.33 -10.85 7.88
N ASN A 33 11.01 -11.01 8.10
CA ASN A 33 10.42 -12.34 8.38
C ASN A 33 10.23 -13.22 7.12
N LEU A 34 10.40 -12.64 5.93
CA LEU A 34 10.29 -13.36 4.67
C LEU A 34 11.55 -13.15 3.83
N ASN A 35 11.98 -14.19 3.14
CA ASN A 35 13.07 -14.11 2.17
C ASN A 35 12.62 -13.36 0.89
N LYS A 36 13.54 -13.18 -0.04
CA LYS A 36 13.29 -12.45 -1.27
C LYS A 36 12.29 -13.20 -2.17
N GLU A 37 12.42 -14.50 -2.26
CA GLU A 37 11.58 -15.39 -3.06
C GLU A 37 10.13 -15.34 -2.60
N ASP A 38 9.87 -15.39 -1.29
CA ASP A 38 8.53 -15.26 -0.71
C ASP A 38 7.88 -13.90 -1.06
N LYS A 39 8.67 -12.83 -1.02
CA LYS A 39 8.19 -11.48 -1.37
C LYS A 39 7.86 -11.35 -2.86
N GLU A 40 8.65 -11.98 -3.72
CA GLU A 40 8.39 -12.03 -5.16
C GLU A 40 7.16 -12.88 -5.48
N GLU A 41 6.94 -13.99 -4.76
CA GLU A 41 5.72 -14.79 -4.87
C GLU A 41 4.48 -13.97 -4.50
N ILE A 42 4.51 -13.28 -3.36
CA ILE A 42 3.42 -12.39 -2.92
C ILE A 42 3.15 -11.29 -3.96
N LEU A 43 4.19 -10.71 -4.53
CA LEU A 43 4.08 -9.67 -5.55
C LEU A 43 3.41 -10.22 -6.81
N SER A 44 3.85 -11.39 -7.27
CA SER A 44 3.30 -12.07 -8.45
C SER A 44 1.84 -12.44 -8.24
N GLU A 45 1.49 -13.00 -7.08
CA GLU A 45 0.11 -13.33 -6.73
C GLU A 45 -0.78 -12.08 -6.65
N THR A 46 -0.23 -10.96 -6.18
CA THR A 46 -0.95 -9.67 -6.16
C THR A 46 -1.41 -9.27 -7.56
N PHE A 47 -0.51 -9.29 -8.54
CA PHE A 47 -0.86 -8.91 -9.92
C PHE A 47 -1.71 -9.97 -10.64
N PHE A 48 -1.52 -11.25 -10.31
CA PHE A 48 -2.39 -12.32 -10.79
C PHE A 48 -3.85 -12.13 -10.33
N VAL A 49 -4.07 -11.82 -9.05
CA VAL A 49 -5.41 -11.54 -8.51
C VAL A 49 -6.03 -10.30 -9.16
N ILE A 50 -5.23 -9.26 -9.42
CA ILE A 50 -5.69 -8.05 -10.13
C ILE A 50 -6.14 -8.42 -11.55
N TRP A 51 -5.34 -9.18 -12.28
CA TRP A 51 -5.68 -9.64 -13.62
C TRP A 51 -6.93 -10.53 -13.63
N LYS A 52 -7.03 -11.50 -12.72
CA LYS A 52 -8.18 -12.39 -12.59
C LYS A 52 -9.49 -11.62 -12.35
N ASN A 53 -9.41 -10.50 -11.62
CA ASN A 53 -10.56 -9.66 -11.32
C ASN A 53 -10.73 -8.46 -12.28
N LYS A 54 -10.04 -8.46 -13.42
CA LYS A 54 -10.03 -7.32 -14.37
C LYS A 54 -11.42 -6.83 -14.75
N ASN A 55 -12.37 -7.73 -14.94
CA ASN A 55 -13.74 -7.41 -15.34
C ASN A 55 -14.57 -6.69 -14.24
N LYS A 56 -14.10 -6.74 -12.98
CA LYS A 56 -14.72 -6.08 -11.83
C LYS A 56 -14.00 -4.80 -11.42
N LEU A 57 -12.89 -4.50 -12.09
CA LEU A 57 -12.07 -3.33 -11.82
C LEU A 57 -12.73 -2.07 -12.38
N ASP A 58 -13.15 -1.19 -11.50
CA ASP A 58 -13.51 0.18 -11.88
C ASP A 58 -12.22 1.03 -11.89
N ILE A 59 -11.60 1.15 -13.06
CA ILE A 59 -10.32 1.87 -13.24
C ILE A 59 -10.46 3.37 -13.00
N ASN A 60 -11.69 3.91 -13.08
CA ASN A 60 -11.97 5.30 -12.73
C ASN A 60 -11.93 5.53 -11.21
N LYS A 61 -12.06 4.46 -10.42
CA LYS A 61 -11.79 4.48 -8.99
C LYS A 61 -10.30 4.34 -8.73
N ASN A 62 -9.88 4.70 -7.53
CA ASN A 62 -8.49 4.75 -7.12
C ASN A 62 -7.81 3.36 -7.20
N LEU A 63 -7.13 3.08 -8.31
CA LEU A 63 -6.44 1.83 -8.58
C LEU A 63 -5.37 1.53 -7.52
N SER A 64 -4.66 2.55 -7.04
CA SER A 64 -3.64 2.36 -5.99
C SER A 64 -4.25 1.82 -4.68
N SER A 65 -5.43 2.29 -4.30
CA SER A 65 -6.13 1.78 -3.11
C SER A 65 -6.59 0.33 -3.28
N TYR A 66 -6.98 -0.06 -4.50
CA TYR A 66 -7.35 -1.43 -4.80
C TYR A 66 -6.13 -2.35 -4.74
N ILE A 67 -5.04 -1.98 -5.41
CA ILE A 67 -3.78 -2.72 -5.39
C ILE A 67 -3.28 -2.89 -3.96
N ALA A 68 -3.25 -1.80 -3.17
CA ALA A 68 -2.86 -1.87 -1.77
C ALA A 68 -3.75 -2.81 -0.94
N GLY A 69 -5.05 -2.84 -1.21
CA GLY A 69 -5.99 -3.76 -0.56
C GLY A 69 -5.70 -5.22 -0.89
N VAL A 70 -5.50 -5.53 -2.17
CA VAL A 70 -5.14 -6.87 -2.66
C VAL A 70 -3.82 -7.31 -2.05
N THR A 71 -2.77 -6.49 -2.17
CA THR A 71 -1.43 -6.78 -1.61
C THR A 71 -1.51 -7.13 -0.12
N ARG A 72 -2.20 -6.29 0.68
CA ARG A 72 -2.34 -6.54 2.12
C ARG A 72 -3.07 -7.85 2.44
N ASN A 73 -4.08 -8.19 1.67
CA ASN A 73 -4.82 -9.42 1.88
C ASN A 73 -3.96 -10.66 1.58
N ILE A 74 -3.20 -10.62 0.48
CA ILE A 74 -2.29 -11.72 0.11
C ILE A 74 -1.17 -11.88 1.15
N VAL A 75 -0.55 -10.77 1.58
CA VAL A 75 0.44 -10.83 2.68
C VAL A 75 -0.16 -11.47 3.93
N LYS A 76 -1.37 -11.07 4.33
CA LYS A 76 -2.03 -11.66 5.51
C LYS A 76 -2.32 -13.15 5.34
N GLU A 77 -2.75 -13.58 4.15
CA GLU A 77 -2.97 -14.99 3.86
C GLU A 77 -1.66 -15.77 3.87
N TYR A 78 -0.61 -15.22 3.28
CA TYR A 78 0.72 -15.82 3.27
C TYR A 78 1.25 -16.00 4.68
N LEU A 79 1.23 -14.94 5.49
CA LEU A 79 1.64 -14.99 6.89
C LEU A 79 0.78 -15.95 7.73
N ARG A 80 -0.52 -16.07 7.43
CA ARG A 80 -1.38 -17.05 8.10
C ARG A 80 -0.98 -18.49 7.77
N LYS A 81 -0.65 -18.78 6.52
CA LYS A 81 -0.18 -20.11 6.09
C LYS A 81 1.13 -20.48 6.79
N ILE A 82 2.06 -19.54 6.90
CA ILE A 82 3.34 -19.75 7.61
C ILE A 82 3.11 -19.90 9.11
N ARG A 83 2.20 -19.13 9.73
CA ARG A 83 1.89 -19.20 11.16
C ARG A 83 1.32 -20.53 11.64
N ILE A 84 0.69 -21.27 10.76
CA ILE A 84 0.29 -22.66 11.08
C ILE A 84 1.53 -23.50 11.37
N ASN A 85 2.71 -23.08 10.92
CA ASN A 85 4.00 -23.75 11.14
C ASN A 85 4.90 -23.12 12.23
N TYR A 86 4.57 -21.91 12.74
CA TYR A 86 5.38 -21.21 13.74
C TYR A 86 4.51 -20.50 14.77
N ASN A 87 4.73 -20.81 16.07
CA ASN A 87 4.08 -20.14 17.19
C ASN A 87 4.43 -18.65 17.25
N ILE A 88 3.42 -17.86 17.55
CA ILE A 88 3.39 -16.40 17.59
C ILE A 88 4.36 -15.85 18.64
N CYS A 89 5.30 -15.01 18.23
CA CYS A 89 5.91 -14.00 19.09
C CYS A 89 6.21 -12.72 18.29
N ASP A 90 5.80 -11.60 18.87
CA ASP A 90 6.19 -10.21 18.62
C ASP A 90 5.63 -9.46 17.41
N TYR A 91 4.49 -8.82 17.69
CA TYR A 91 3.89 -7.78 16.79
C TYR A 91 4.12 -6.33 17.27
N GLU A 92 5.00 -6.06 18.23
CA GLU A 92 4.99 -4.76 18.92
C GLU A 92 6.00 -3.70 18.44
N ASN A 93 6.89 -3.97 17.50
CA ASN A 93 7.90 -2.96 17.15
C ASN A 93 8.03 -2.73 15.64
N ILE A 94 7.04 -2.04 15.02
CA ILE A 94 7.19 -1.48 13.67
C ILE A 94 7.15 0.04 13.72
N LEU A 95 8.28 0.64 14.05
CA LEU A 95 8.55 2.05 13.79
C LEU A 95 9.72 2.16 12.81
N TYR A 96 9.37 2.62 11.60
CA TYR A 96 10.15 3.39 10.65
C TYR A 96 11.67 3.11 10.53
N SER A 97 12.08 2.45 9.49
CA SER A 97 13.32 2.79 8.81
C SER A 97 13.00 3.10 7.33
N TYR A 98 12.94 4.39 7.04
CA TYR A 98 12.80 4.92 5.67
C TYR A 98 14.11 4.84 4.87
N ASP A 99 15.20 4.36 5.48
CA ASP A 99 16.56 4.59 5.00
C ASP A 99 17.06 3.61 3.93
N ASN A 100 16.27 2.60 3.54
CA ASN A 100 16.70 1.63 2.52
C ASN A 100 15.62 1.28 1.50
N ILE A 101 14.98 2.29 0.91
CA ILE A 101 14.25 2.09 -0.33
C ILE A 101 15.22 2.39 -1.47
N GLU A 102 15.87 1.38 -2.02
CA GLU A 102 16.39 1.46 -3.38
C GLU A 102 15.19 1.63 -4.31
N ILE A 103 14.87 2.89 -4.57
CA ILE A 103 13.86 3.28 -5.55
C ILE A 103 14.51 3.11 -6.91
N LEU A 104 14.30 1.96 -7.52
CA LEU A 104 14.59 1.77 -8.94
C LEU A 104 13.63 2.69 -9.73
N ASP A 105 14.18 3.79 -10.16
CA ASP A 105 13.89 4.63 -11.33
C ASP A 105 12.44 4.69 -11.84
N THR A 106 11.49 5.10 -10.99
CA THR A 106 10.16 5.50 -11.46
C THR A 106 9.69 6.76 -10.73
N ASN A 107 9.80 7.88 -11.43
CA ASN A 107 9.17 9.17 -11.09
C ASN A 107 9.52 9.74 -9.71
N ILE A 108 10.82 9.86 -9.43
CA ILE A 108 11.38 10.51 -8.23
C ILE A 108 10.72 11.88 -7.97
N GLU A 109 10.35 12.61 -9.02
CA GLU A 109 9.68 13.90 -8.87
C GLU A 109 8.25 13.80 -8.30
N GLU A 110 7.47 12.79 -8.68
CA GLU A 110 6.12 12.61 -8.12
C GLU A 110 6.19 12.15 -6.66
N ILE A 111 7.13 11.27 -6.33
CA ILE A 111 7.37 10.82 -4.96
C ILE A 111 7.80 11.99 -4.08
N LYS A 112 8.76 12.79 -4.52
CA LYS A 112 9.19 14.01 -3.81
C LYS A 112 8.05 15.01 -3.65
N LYS A 113 7.19 15.16 -4.65
CA LYS A 113 6.00 16.03 -4.55
C LYS A 113 5.01 15.52 -3.49
N ILE A 114 4.75 14.22 -3.44
CA ILE A 114 3.87 13.62 -2.41
C ILE A 114 4.50 13.76 -1.02
N GLU A 115 5.77 13.48 -0.88
CA GLU A 115 6.52 13.62 0.37
C GLU A 115 6.51 15.07 0.89
N ASN A 116 6.80 16.03 0.03
CA ASN A 116 6.73 17.45 0.36
C ASN A 116 5.32 17.88 0.80
N ARG A 117 4.28 17.32 0.21
CA ARG A 117 2.88 17.58 0.60
C ARG A 117 2.55 16.95 1.95
N LEU A 118 2.99 15.73 2.19
CA LEU A 118 2.83 15.05 3.47
C LEU A 118 3.56 15.79 4.59
N ASN A 119 4.75 16.31 4.33
CA ASN A 119 5.55 17.07 5.30
C ASN A 119 4.90 18.41 5.69
N ARG A 120 3.99 18.95 4.88
CA ARG A 120 3.20 20.17 5.21
C ARG A 120 1.91 19.86 5.96
N MET A 121 1.60 18.58 6.22
CA MET A 121 0.42 18.17 6.97
C MET A 121 0.73 18.05 8.46
N LYS A 122 -0.35 17.98 9.27
CA LYS A 122 -0.20 17.67 10.68
C LYS A 122 0.38 16.28 10.86
N GLU A 123 1.27 16.08 11.83
CA GLU A 123 1.93 14.80 12.08
C GLU A 123 0.95 13.62 12.21
N ILE A 124 -0.16 13.83 12.88
CA ILE A 124 -1.21 12.79 13.01
C ILE A 124 -1.80 12.38 11.65
N ASP A 125 -1.99 13.34 10.73
CA ASP A 125 -2.54 13.06 9.40
C ASP A 125 -1.51 12.34 8.53
N LYS A 126 -0.24 12.76 8.59
CA LYS A 126 0.89 12.09 7.96
C LYS A 126 1.01 10.65 8.46
N LYS A 127 1.01 10.45 9.77
CA LYS A 127 1.10 9.14 10.40
C LYS A 127 -0.03 8.22 9.96
N ILE A 128 -1.28 8.68 10.03
CA ILE A 128 -2.47 7.92 9.59
C ILE A 128 -2.35 7.52 8.10
N PHE A 129 -1.87 8.44 7.25
CA PHE A 129 -1.68 8.16 5.84
C PHE A 129 -0.63 7.07 5.62
N LEU A 130 0.52 7.17 6.25
CA LEU A 130 1.61 6.21 6.12
C LEU A 130 1.22 4.84 6.69
N GLU A 131 0.61 4.80 7.85
CA GLU A 131 0.12 3.56 8.47
C GLU A 131 -0.92 2.85 7.59
N PHE A 132 -1.82 3.60 6.96
CA PHE A 132 -2.85 3.03 6.10
C PHE A 132 -2.30 2.57 4.75
N TYR A 133 -1.51 3.42 4.05
CA TYR A 133 -1.10 3.15 2.68
C TYR A 133 0.18 2.31 2.57
N TYR A 134 1.10 2.45 3.52
CA TYR A 134 2.42 1.81 3.44
C TYR A 134 2.66 0.73 4.51
N SER A 135 2.09 0.86 5.70
CA SER A 135 2.30 -0.13 6.77
C SER A 135 1.22 -1.22 6.82
N GLY A 136 0.23 -1.19 5.93
CA GLY A 136 -0.81 -2.21 5.83
C GLY A 136 -1.77 -2.29 7.03
N LYS A 137 -1.75 -1.30 7.94
CA LYS A 137 -2.66 -1.28 9.09
C LYS A 137 -4.10 -1.09 8.68
N THR A 138 -5.01 -1.74 9.39
CA THR A 138 -6.45 -1.54 9.17
C THR A 138 -6.91 -0.23 9.79
N ILE A 139 -8.04 0.32 9.31
CA ILE A 139 -8.65 1.50 9.91
C ILE A 139 -8.97 1.27 11.40
N LYS A 140 -9.30 0.03 11.80
CA LYS A 140 -9.56 -0.32 13.20
C LYS A 140 -8.30 -0.26 14.05
N ASP A 141 -7.20 -0.78 13.54
CA ASP A 141 -5.90 -0.76 14.23
C ASP A 141 -5.41 0.68 14.42
N ILE A 142 -5.45 1.48 13.34
CA ILE A 142 -5.09 2.90 13.39
C ILE A 142 -5.96 3.67 14.39
N ALA A 143 -7.27 3.42 14.38
CA ALA A 143 -8.21 4.07 15.31
C ALA A 143 -7.87 3.76 16.77
N LYS A 144 -7.56 2.48 17.06
CA LYS A 144 -7.15 2.02 18.40
C LYS A 144 -5.83 2.66 18.83
N GLU A 145 -4.81 2.63 17.98
CA GLU A 145 -3.47 3.15 18.29
C GLU A 145 -3.43 4.68 18.46
N GLN A 146 -4.21 5.40 17.63
CA GLN A 146 -4.29 6.86 17.74
C GLN A 146 -5.34 7.34 18.73
N ASN A 147 -6.04 6.41 19.43
CA ASN A 147 -7.12 6.71 20.37
C ASN A 147 -8.21 7.63 19.77
N ILE A 148 -8.62 7.34 18.54
CA ILE A 148 -9.69 8.05 17.81
C ILE A 148 -10.69 7.05 17.22
N THR A 149 -11.84 7.54 16.78
CA THR A 149 -12.86 6.67 16.16
C THR A 149 -12.46 6.25 14.74
N THR A 150 -12.94 5.09 14.29
CA THR A 150 -12.78 4.63 12.90
C THR A 150 -13.36 5.63 11.89
N PHE A 151 -14.41 6.33 12.27
CA PHE A 151 -14.99 7.41 11.46
C PHE A 151 -14.00 8.58 11.30
N SER A 152 -13.35 9.00 12.39
CA SER A 152 -12.32 10.05 12.36
C SER A 152 -11.15 9.66 11.46
N VAL A 153 -10.67 8.40 11.48
CA VAL A 153 -9.62 7.90 10.57
C VAL A 153 -10.08 8.01 9.12
N LYS A 154 -11.31 7.55 8.80
CA LYS A 154 -11.87 7.63 7.44
C LYS A 154 -11.96 9.07 6.95
N GLN A 155 -12.46 9.99 7.78
CA GLN A 155 -12.54 11.41 7.43
C GLN A 155 -11.17 12.05 7.19
N ARG A 156 -10.17 11.72 8.03
CA ARG A 156 -8.80 12.22 7.86
C ARG A 156 -8.21 11.71 6.56
N LEU A 157 -8.29 10.42 6.27
CA LEU A 157 -7.83 9.83 5.00
C LEU A 157 -8.51 10.46 3.78
N TYR A 158 -9.80 10.76 3.87
CA TYR A 158 -10.52 11.47 2.80
C TYR A 158 -9.96 12.88 2.58
N ARG A 159 -9.77 13.66 3.66
CA ARG A 159 -9.21 15.03 3.57
C ARG A 159 -7.79 15.04 3.04
N ILE A 160 -6.94 14.11 3.48
CA ILE A 160 -5.56 13.97 3.03
C ILE A 160 -5.53 13.69 1.51
N ARG A 161 -6.31 12.72 1.05
CA ARG A 161 -6.42 12.41 -0.39
C ARG A 161 -6.84 13.60 -1.23
N ASN A 162 -7.82 14.36 -0.75
CA ASN A 162 -8.29 15.55 -1.46
C ASN A 162 -7.23 16.66 -1.51
N LYS A 163 -6.45 16.86 -0.45
CA LYS A 163 -5.31 17.79 -0.46
C LYS A 163 -4.25 17.36 -1.46
N ILE A 164 -3.85 16.08 -1.45
CA ILE A 164 -2.87 15.53 -2.38
C ILE A 164 -3.33 15.69 -3.84
N LYS A 165 -4.64 15.51 -4.12
CA LYS A 165 -5.18 15.68 -5.48
C LYS A 165 -5.26 17.13 -5.94
N LYS A 166 -5.67 18.07 -5.07
CA LYS A 166 -5.85 19.48 -5.44
C LYS A 166 -4.56 20.20 -5.79
N GLU A 167 -3.46 19.82 -5.16
CA GLU A 167 -2.15 20.40 -5.43
C GLU A 167 -1.42 19.72 -6.60
N GLY A 168 -2.06 18.77 -7.27
CA GLY A 168 -1.56 18.05 -8.45
C GLY A 168 -2.11 18.58 -9.79
N LYS A 169 -2.95 19.62 -9.73
CA LYS A 169 -3.37 20.44 -10.86
C LYS A 169 -2.59 21.74 -10.79
#